data_ab4620d6fd19a89919f895afdfcd3527
#
_entry.id   ab4620d6fd19a89919f895afdfcd3527
#
_cell.length_a   1.000
_cell.length_b   1.000
_cell.length_c   1.000
_cell.angle_alpha   90.00
_cell.angle_beta   90.00
_cell.angle_gamma   90.00
#
_symmetry.space_group_name_H-M   'P 1'
#
loop_
_entity.id
_entity.type
_entity.pdbx_description
1 polymer ?
#
loop_
_entity_poly.entity_id
_entity_poly.type
_entity_poly.pdbx_seq_one_letter_code
_entity_poly.pdbx_strand_id
1 'polypeptide(L)'
;MARITVNTTGTQPTLLVSTDLISNTANWGNIANALSVTCLQDVTITNSTGIYSYTDFCSIDTNKITTPADNEISTNLVIDAAGFFGTDPTSPATATEYGASGLSINKVPVQWKLVMNGANATANAYYYAGQGYISSLAPTVSPDAPVWVTPLTIAVDGAMVARQNP
;
A
#
# COMPACT_ATOMS: atom_id res chain seq x y z
N MET A 1 -8.14 -22.66 14.26
CA MET A 1 -8.17 -21.45 13.40
C MET A 1 -6.76 -20.91 13.35
N ALA A 2 -6.10 -20.90 12.18
CA ALA A 2 -4.74 -20.36 12.05
C ALA A 2 -4.81 -18.83 12.10
N ARG A 3 -4.00 -18.22 12.95
CA ARG A 3 -3.84 -16.76 13.01
C ARG A 3 -2.64 -16.35 12.17
N ILE A 4 -2.76 -15.26 11.44
CA ILE A 4 -1.59 -14.60 10.84
C ILE A 4 -0.89 -13.88 11.98
N THR A 5 0.31 -14.33 12.34
CA THR A 5 1.11 -13.72 13.41
C THR A 5 2.31 -13.02 12.77
N VAL A 6 2.53 -11.78 13.17
CA VAL A 6 3.79 -11.09 12.89
C VAL A 6 4.83 -11.66 13.86
N ASN A 7 5.82 -12.34 13.31
CA ASN A 7 6.88 -12.94 14.15
C ASN A 7 7.97 -11.89 14.39
N THR A 8 8.32 -11.71 15.67
CA THR A 8 9.37 -10.77 16.12
C THR A 8 10.77 -11.15 15.63
N THR A 9 10.96 -12.31 15.05
CA THR A 9 12.25 -12.86 14.60
C THR A 9 12.37 -13.01 13.08
N GLY A 10 11.91 -12.03 12.28
CA GLY A 10 12.26 -11.98 10.85
C GLY A 10 11.12 -12.01 9.83
N THR A 11 9.85 -12.01 10.25
CA THR A 11 8.70 -11.94 9.34
C THR A 11 7.87 -10.69 9.59
N GLN A 12 8.51 -9.53 9.39
CA GLN A 12 7.80 -8.26 9.45
C GLN A 12 6.98 -8.05 8.17
N PRO A 13 5.86 -7.31 8.24
CA PRO A 13 5.16 -6.87 7.04
C PRO A 13 6.11 -6.09 6.12
N THR A 14 5.99 -6.32 4.83
CA THR A 14 6.79 -5.62 3.83
C THR A 14 5.88 -4.97 2.82
N LEU A 15 6.01 -3.67 2.64
CA LEU A 15 5.33 -2.92 1.60
C LEU A 15 6.29 -2.72 0.41
N LEU A 16 5.87 -3.16 -0.74
CA LEU A 16 6.58 -3.03 -2.01
C LEU A 16 5.82 -2.08 -2.90
N VAL A 17 6.54 -1.19 -3.55
CA VAL A 17 5.97 -0.19 -4.47
C VAL A 17 6.79 -0.18 -5.75
N SER A 18 6.14 -0.28 -6.91
CA SER A 18 6.77 -0.26 -8.22
C SER A 18 6.07 0.72 -9.16
N THR A 19 6.81 1.28 -10.09
CA THR A 19 6.26 2.06 -11.22
C THR A 19 5.81 1.19 -12.38
N ASP A 20 6.13 -0.11 -12.36
CA ASP A 20 5.70 -1.07 -13.38
C ASP A 20 4.26 -1.50 -13.13
N LEU A 21 3.31 -0.84 -13.79
CA LEU A 21 1.89 -1.14 -13.64
C LEU A 21 1.51 -2.42 -14.37
N ILE A 22 0.87 -3.33 -13.65
CA ILE A 22 0.43 -4.63 -14.16
C ILE A 22 -1.08 -4.56 -14.45
N SER A 23 -1.48 -4.64 -15.71
CA SER A 23 -2.89 -4.54 -16.12
C SER A 23 -3.74 -5.75 -15.70
N ASN A 24 -3.14 -6.94 -15.59
CA ASN A 24 -3.87 -8.15 -15.20
C ASN A 24 -3.82 -8.36 -13.69
N THR A 25 -4.96 -8.22 -13.02
CA THR A 25 -5.11 -8.41 -11.56
C THR A 25 -4.64 -9.79 -11.07
N ALA A 26 -4.65 -10.83 -11.93
CA ALA A 26 -4.13 -12.14 -11.57
C ALA A 26 -2.62 -12.12 -11.26
N ASN A 27 -1.89 -11.19 -11.86
CA ASN A 27 -0.43 -11.06 -11.76
C ASN A 27 0.02 -9.96 -10.79
N TRP A 28 -0.87 -9.26 -10.12
CA TRP A 28 -0.52 -8.15 -9.21
C TRP A 28 0.40 -8.56 -8.05
N GLY A 29 0.49 -9.84 -7.76
CA GLY A 29 1.47 -10.37 -6.81
C GLY A 29 2.91 -10.46 -7.33
N ASN A 30 3.12 -10.35 -8.66
CA ASN A 30 4.43 -10.47 -9.31
C ASN A 30 5.05 -9.08 -9.53
N ILE A 31 5.26 -8.35 -8.45
CA ILE A 31 5.84 -7.01 -8.50
C ILE A 31 7.35 -7.09 -8.75
N ALA A 32 7.81 -6.39 -9.79
CA ALA A 32 9.22 -6.29 -10.17
C ALA A 32 9.74 -4.85 -9.94
N ASN A 33 11.05 -4.67 -9.90
CA ASN A 33 11.72 -3.37 -9.75
C ASN A 33 11.14 -2.51 -8.62
N ALA A 34 10.77 -3.17 -7.53
CA ALA A 34 10.03 -2.54 -6.46
C ALA A 34 10.95 -1.88 -5.44
N LEU A 35 10.58 -0.68 -5.03
CA LEU A 35 11.05 -0.07 -3.80
C LEU A 35 10.47 -0.86 -2.63
N SER A 36 11.34 -1.40 -1.77
CA SER A 36 10.93 -2.01 -0.51
C SER A 36 10.86 -0.92 0.56
N VAL A 37 9.65 -0.62 1.01
CA VAL A 37 9.43 0.28 2.14
C VAL A 37 9.62 -0.52 3.41
N THR A 38 10.72 -0.28 4.09
CA THR A 38 11.13 -0.98 5.31
C THR A 38 10.75 -0.19 6.57
N CYS A 39 10.94 -0.81 7.71
CA CYS A 39 10.71 -0.18 9.02
C CYS A 39 9.28 0.32 9.24
N LEU A 40 8.30 -0.46 8.78
CA LEU A 40 6.88 -0.20 9.04
C LEU A 40 6.61 -0.37 10.54
N GLN A 41 5.97 0.62 11.16
CA GLN A 41 5.60 0.59 12.57
C GLN A 41 4.19 0.02 12.77
N ASP A 42 3.30 0.35 11.87
CA ASP A 42 1.93 -0.16 11.81
C ASP A 42 1.46 -0.23 10.36
N VAL A 43 0.39 -0.95 10.10
CA VAL A 43 -0.25 -0.97 8.77
C VAL A 43 -1.74 -1.09 8.95
N THR A 44 -2.49 -0.18 8.35
CA THR A 44 -3.94 -0.22 8.29
C THR A 44 -4.38 -0.30 6.82
N ILE A 45 -5.26 -1.23 6.53
CA ILE A 45 -5.90 -1.37 5.21
C ILE A 45 -7.37 -1.03 5.40
N THR A 46 -7.80 0.04 4.76
CA THR A 46 -9.19 0.45 4.71
C THR A 46 -9.82 -0.07 3.42
N ASN A 47 -10.73 -1.02 3.56
CA ASN A 47 -11.54 -1.52 2.47
C ASN A 47 -13.00 -1.25 2.80
N SER A 48 -13.57 -0.27 2.16
CA SER A 48 -14.96 0.15 2.37
C SER A 48 -15.81 -0.17 1.14
N THR A 49 -17.12 -0.30 1.37
CA THR A 49 -18.09 -0.41 0.29
C THR A 49 -19.06 0.76 0.44
N GLY A 50 -19.09 1.63 -0.54
CA GLY A 50 -20.12 2.67 -0.61
C GLY A 50 -21.47 2.02 -0.84
N ILE A 51 -22.48 2.43 -0.09
CA ILE A 51 -23.85 1.93 -0.22
C ILE A 51 -24.80 3.13 -0.31
N TYR A 52 -25.53 3.19 -1.41
CA TYR A 52 -26.66 4.09 -1.56
C TYR A 52 -27.95 3.33 -1.27
N SER A 53 -28.77 3.87 -0.38
CA SER A 53 -30.08 3.30 -0.01
C SER A 53 -31.20 4.17 -0.55
N TYR A 54 -32.21 3.57 -1.17
CA TYR A 54 -33.38 4.28 -1.66
C TYR A 54 -34.66 3.45 -1.44
N THR A 55 -35.79 4.13 -1.30
CA THR A 55 -37.10 3.55 -1.32
C THR A 55 -37.87 4.12 -2.51
N ASP A 56 -38.60 3.28 -3.24
CA ASP A 56 -39.51 3.69 -4.28
C ASP A 56 -40.97 3.52 -3.84
N PHE A 57 -41.89 4.12 -4.56
CA PHE A 57 -43.32 4.06 -4.23
C PHE A 57 -43.93 2.67 -4.48
N CYS A 58 -43.20 1.77 -5.12
CA CYS A 58 -43.64 0.41 -5.46
C CYS A 58 -43.15 -0.64 -4.46
N SER A 59 -42.26 -0.26 -3.54
CA SER A 59 -41.65 -1.15 -2.55
C SER A 59 -41.77 -0.56 -1.16
N ILE A 60 -42.19 -1.38 -0.20
CA ILE A 60 -42.14 -1.03 1.22
C ILE A 60 -40.75 -1.24 1.84
N ASP A 61 -39.85 -1.89 1.12
CA ASP A 61 -38.51 -2.18 1.57
C ASP A 61 -37.49 -1.16 1.04
N THR A 62 -36.44 -0.97 1.80
CA THR A 62 -35.29 -0.15 1.39
C THR A 62 -34.38 -0.94 0.45
N ASN A 63 -34.23 -0.48 -0.77
CA ASN A 63 -33.30 -1.02 -1.75
C ASN A 63 -31.90 -0.45 -1.52
N LYS A 64 -30.87 -1.26 -1.77
CA LYS A 64 -29.47 -0.87 -1.63
C LYS A 64 -28.69 -1.17 -2.91
N ILE A 65 -27.91 -0.21 -3.36
CA ILE A 65 -26.96 -0.38 -4.46
C ILE A 65 -25.56 -0.01 -3.98
N THR A 66 -24.54 -0.70 -4.52
CA THR A 66 -23.15 -0.37 -4.24
C THR A 66 -22.72 0.85 -5.03
N THR A 67 -21.99 1.74 -4.39
CA THR A 67 -21.36 2.92 -4.99
C THR A 67 -19.85 2.81 -4.89
N PRO A 68 -19.09 3.56 -5.68
CA PRO A 68 -17.65 3.66 -5.50
C PRO A 68 -17.30 4.01 -4.06
N ALA A 69 -16.22 3.44 -3.56
CA ALA A 69 -15.70 3.70 -2.24
C ALA A 69 -14.21 4.02 -2.32
N ASP A 70 -13.75 4.89 -1.42
CA ASP A 70 -12.34 5.21 -1.29
C ASP A 70 -11.66 4.15 -0.42
N ASN A 71 -10.72 3.43 -1.02
CA ASN A 71 -9.89 2.46 -0.33
C ASN A 71 -8.49 3.03 -0.15
N GLU A 72 -7.86 2.73 0.96
CA GLU A 72 -6.51 3.21 1.25
C GLU A 72 -5.70 2.22 2.05
N ILE A 73 -4.39 2.36 1.95
CA ILE A 73 -3.43 1.76 2.88
C ILE A 73 -2.69 2.89 3.57
N SER A 74 -2.66 2.84 4.88
CA SER A 74 -1.88 3.76 5.69
C SER A 74 -0.91 3.02 6.60
N THR A 75 0.27 3.59 6.77
CA THR A 75 1.33 3.05 7.62
C THR A 75 2.17 4.20 8.18
N ASN A 76 2.77 3.99 9.34
CA ASN A 76 3.85 4.81 9.84
C ASN A 76 5.17 4.09 9.61
N LEU A 77 6.17 4.80 9.14
CA LEU A 77 7.49 4.24 8.88
C LEU A 77 8.60 5.14 9.41
N VAL A 78 9.72 4.53 9.75
CA VAL A 78 10.98 5.26 10.01
C VAL A 78 11.65 5.52 8.67
N ILE A 79 12.06 6.77 8.46
CA ILE A 79 12.65 7.19 7.20
C ILE A 79 14.06 6.60 7.05
N ASP A 80 14.25 5.82 6.01
CA ASP A 80 15.54 5.47 5.44
C ASP A 80 15.85 6.40 4.27
N ALA A 81 17.07 6.93 4.21
CA ALA A 81 17.41 7.96 3.22
C ALA A 81 17.25 7.48 1.77
N ALA A 82 17.70 6.27 1.46
CA ALA A 82 17.63 5.73 0.10
C ALA A 82 16.19 5.40 -0.30
N GLY A 83 15.41 4.80 0.60
CA GLY A 83 14.02 4.47 0.34
C GLY A 83 13.11 5.70 0.27
N PHE A 84 13.44 6.76 1.00
CA PHE A 84 12.60 7.96 1.03
C PHE A 84 12.93 8.95 -0.11
N PHE A 85 14.21 9.27 -0.32
CA PHE A 85 14.63 10.25 -1.33
C PHE A 85 14.95 9.65 -2.70
N GLY A 86 15.11 8.32 -2.77
CA GLY A 86 15.52 7.60 -3.97
C GLY A 86 17.02 7.64 -4.24
N THR A 87 17.44 6.86 -5.22
CA THR A 87 18.85 6.71 -5.60
C THR A 87 19.27 7.60 -6.77
N ASP A 88 18.33 8.05 -7.60
CA ASP A 88 18.55 8.99 -8.70
C ASP A 88 17.39 9.98 -8.84
N PRO A 89 17.31 11.01 -7.97
CA PRO A 89 16.20 11.96 -8.01
C PRO A 89 16.24 12.91 -9.23
N THR A 90 17.30 12.88 -10.02
CA THR A 90 17.49 13.82 -11.15
C THR A 90 16.78 13.34 -12.41
N SER A 91 16.81 12.03 -12.67
CA SER A 91 16.18 11.43 -13.85
C SER A 91 15.62 10.03 -13.53
N PRO A 92 14.70 9.93 -12.58
CA PRO A 92 14.25 8.64 -12.11
C PRO A 92 13.36 7.93 -13.13
N ALA A 93 13.55 6.62 -13.30
CA ALA A 93 12.75 5.74 -14.15
C ALA A 93 12.03 4.65 -13.33
N THR A 94 12.58 4.26 -12.19
CA THR A 94 12.05 3.19 -11.34
C THR A 94 11.62 3.71 -9.97
N ALA A 95 10.79 2.95 -9.26
CA ALA A 95 10.33 3.32 -7.93
C ALA A 95 11.49 3.54 -6.93
N THR A 96 12.57 2.76 -7.07
CA THR A 96 13.76 2.90 -6.23
C THR A 96 14.52 4.20 -6.50
N GLU A 97 14.56 4.64 -7.75
CA GLU A 97 15.21 5.90 -8.14
C GLU A 97 14.38 7.11 -7.70
N TYR A 98 13.05 7.04 -7.77
CA TYR A 98 12.15 8.07 -7.25
C TYR A 98 12.21 8.21 -5.73
N GLY A 99 12.25 7.07 -5.02
CA GLY A 99 11.93 7.02 -3.60
C GLY A 99 10.49 7.37 -3.28
N ALA A 100 10.06 7.15 -2.05
CA ALA A 100 8.69 7.44 -1.64
C ALA A 100 8.31 8.92 -1.82
N SER A 101 9.24 9.83 -1.51
CA SER A 101 9.07 11.27 -1.66
C SER A 101 8.88 11.67 -3.12
N GLY A 102 9.73 11.18 -4.02
CA GLY A 102 9.65 11.48 -5.45
C GLY A 102 8.37 10.95 -6.10
N LEU A 103 7.95 9.73 -5.73
CA LEU A 103 6.69 9.15 -6.20
C LEU A 103 5.48 10.00 -5.78
N SER A 104 5.49 10.51 -4.54
CA SER A 104 4.41 11.35 -4.03
C SER A 104 4.38 12.74 -4.68
N ILE A 105 5.54 13.43 -4.76
CA ILE A 105 5.65 14.78 -5.32
C ILE A 105 5.27 14.80 -6.80
N ASN A 106 5.73 13.81 -7.56
CA ASN A 106 5.48 13.73 -9.01
C ASN A 106 4.15 13.03 -9.34
N LYS A 107 3.38 12.60 -8.32
CA LYS A 107 2.09 11.92 -8.49
C LYS A 107 2.18 10.72 -9.43
N VAL A 108 3.24 9.94 -9.29
CA VAL A 108 3.49 8.76 -10.13
C VAL A 108 2.53 7.66 -9.72
N PRO A 109 1.78 7.05 -10.66
CA PRO A 109 0.96 5.89 -10.35
C PRO A 109 1.86 4.71 -10.00
N VAL A 110 1.46 3.95 -9.00
CA VAL A 110 2.24 2.85 -8.46
C VAL A 110 1.44 1.54 -8.40
N GLN A 111 2.13 0.45 -8.68
CA GLN A 111 1.71 -0.89 -8.29
C GLN A 111 2.24 -1.14 -6.88
N TRP A 112 1.39 -1.52 -5.95
CA TRP A 112 1.81 -1.83 -4.59
C TRP A 112 1.45 -3.26 -4.19
N LYS A 113 2.26 -3.84 -3.31
CA LYS A 113 2.03 -5.14 -2.68
C LYS A 113 2.42 -5.08 -1.21
N LEU A 114 1.49 -5.36 -0.34
CA LEU A 114 1.73 -5.51 1.09
C LEU A 114 1.76 -6.99 1.45
N VAL A 115 2.92 -7.50 1.81
CA VAL A 115 3.09 -8.85 2.32
C VAL A 115 2.94 -8.83 3.84
N MET A 116 1.99 -9.61 4.36
CA MET A 116 1.61 -9.53 5.78
C MET A 116 2.57 -10.28 6.72
N ASN A 117 3.21 -11.33 6.21
CA ASN A 117 4.00 -12.24 7.05
C ASN A 117 5.24 -12.77 6.32
N GLY A 118 6.10 -11.88 5.86
CA GLY A 118 7.33 -12.27 5.22
C GLY A 118 7.81 -11.33 4.13
N ALA A 119 8.82 -11.75 3.40
CA ALA A 119 9.32 -11.06 2.22
C ALA A 119 8.46 -11.34 0.98
N ASN A 120 8.67 -10.60 -0.09
CA ASN A 120 7.92 -10.72 -1.35
C ASN A 120 7.83 -12.16 -1.91
N ALA A 121 8.91 -12.92 -1.81
CA ALA A 121 9.02 -14.28 -2.34
C ALA A 121 8.74 -15.39 -1.30
N THR A 122 8.27 -15.04 -0.10
CA THR A 122 7.98 -16.05 0.92
C THR A 122 6.79 -16.90 0.47
N ALA A 123 7.00 -18.20 0.27
CA ALA A 123 5.96 -19.14 -0.09
C ALA A 123 4.85 -19.14 0.97
N ASN A 124 3.61 -19.26 0.52
CA ASN A 124 2.43 -19.22 1.38
C ASN A 124 2.22 -17.93 2.19
N ALA A 125 2.95 -16.86 1.92
CA ALA A 125 2.70 -15.56 2.56
C ALA A 125 1.41 -14.93 2.02
N TYR A 126 0.60 -14.39 2.92
CA TYR A 126 -0.59 -13.64 2.53
C TYR A 126 -0.20 -12.22 2.15
N TYR A 127 -0.85 -11.70 1.11
CA TYR A 127 -0.60 -10.35 0.66
C TYR A 127 -1.87 -9.66 0.15
N TYR A 128 -1.83 -8.33 0.23
CA TYR A 128 -2.73 -7.45 -0.52
C TYR A 128 -1.95 -6.80 -1.65
N ALA A 129 -2.59 -6.57 -2.77
CA ALA A 129 -1.99 -5.87 -3.89
C ALA A 129 -3.02 -5.05 -4.65
N GLY A 130 -2.57 -3.96 -5.27
CA GLY A 130 -3.41 -3.06 -6.03
C GLY A 130 -2.57 -2.00 -6.74
N GLN A 131 -3.27 -1.03 -7.32
CA GLN A 131 -2.67 0.16 -7.91
C GLN A 131 -3.14 1.39 -7.15
N GLY A 132 -2.42 2.49 -7.30
CA GLY A 132 -2.80 3.72 -6.63
C GLY A 132 -1.72 4.80 -6.68
N TYR A 133 -1.83 5.75 -5.78
CA TYR A 133 -0.92 6.88 -5.66
C TYR A 133 -0.52 7.07 -4.20
N ILE A 134 0.73 7.46 -3.95
CA ILE A 134 1.12 7.92 -2.62
C ILE A 134 0.47 9.30 -2.43
N SER A 135 -0.59 9.33 -1.61
CA SER A 135 -1.44 10.49 -1.41
C SER A 135 -0.99 11.39 -0.27
N SER A 136 -0.26 10.82 0.70
CA SER A 136 0.19 11.59 1.87
C SER A 136 1.55 11.10 2.36
N LEU A 137 2.43 12.07 2.60
CA LEU A 137 3.69 11.94 3.33
C LEU A 137 3.84 13.18 4.21
N ALA A 138 4.15 13.01 5.48
CA ALA A 138 4.35 14.10 6.43
C ALA A 138 5.54 13.81 7.36
N PRO A 139 6.79 13.93 6.85
CA PRO A 139 7.99 13.65 7.64
C PRO A 139 8.06 14.54 8.88
N THR A 140 8.25 13.93 10.02
CA THR A 140 8.38 14.61 11.32
C THR A 140 9.55 14.07 12.11
N VAL A 141 10.13 14.89 12.96
CA VAL A 141 11.16 14.52 13.92
C VAL A 141 10.85 15.20 15.26
N SER A 142 11.11 14.51 16.36
CA SER A 142 10.98 15.05 17.71
C SER A 142 12.33 15.04 18.40
N PRO A 143 12.63 16.02 19.27
CA PRO A 143 13.84 16.02 20.10
C PRO A 143 13.93 14.77 21.02
N ASP A 144 12.79 14.26 21.48
CA ASP A 144 12.72 13.08 22.35
C ASP A 144 12.87 11.75 21.58
N ALA A 145 12.71 11.79 20.26
CA ALA A 145 12.89 10.64 19.36
C ALA A 145 13.64 11.12 18.11
N PRO A 146 15.00 11.15 18.13
CA PRO A 146 15.82 11.78 17.10
C PRO A 146 15.92 10.94 15.82
N VAL A 147 14.81 10.36 15.38
CA VAL A 147 14.64 9.68 14.10
C VAL A 147 13.50 10.31 13.35
N TRP A 148 13.68 10.45 12.05
CA TRP A 148 12.60 10.90 11.18
C TRP A 148 11.58 9.78 10.99
N VAL A 149 10.32 10.12 11.21
CA VAL A 149 9.18 9.24 10.94
C VAL A 149 8.21 9.93 9.99
N THR A 150 7.48 9.16 9.21
CA THR A 150 6.42 9.70 8.35
C THR A 150 5.24 8.76 8.30
N PRO A 151 4.00 9.26 8.38
CA PRO A 151 2.87 8.54 7.83
C PRO A 151 3.04 8.45 6.30
N LEU A 152 2.68 7.31 5.74
CA LEU A 152 2.57 7.08 4.31
C LEU A 152 1.18 6.55 4.04
N THR A 153 0.45 7.21 3.15
CA THR A 153 -0.86 6.75 2.70
C THR A 153 -0.84 6.53 1.20
N ILE A 154 -1.33 5.37 0.76
CA ILE A 154 -1.59 5.06 -0.65
C ILE A 154 -3.09 5.07 -0.85
N ALA A 155 -3.58 6.02 -1.65
CA ALA A 155 -4.94 6.00 -2.17
C ALA A 155 -5.03 4.92 -3.26
N VAL A 156 -5.92 3.95 -3.08
CA VAL A 156 -6.07 2.83 -4.00
C VAL A 156 -6.91 3.26 -5.21
N ASP A 157 -6.37 3.04 -6.40
CA ASP A 157 -7.09 3.28 -7.65
C ASP A 157 -7.70 1.96 -8.15
N GLY A 158 -9.02 1.89 -8.14
CA GLY A 158 -9.78 0.73 -8.58
C GLY A 158 -9.80 -0.43 -7.59
N ALA A 159 -9.54 -1.63 -8.07
CA ALA A 159 -9.67 -2.85 -7.28
C ALA A 159 -8.43 -3.11 -6.41
N MET A 160 -8.67 -3.86 -5.33
CA MET A 160 -7.65 -4.41 -4.45
C MET A 160 -7.82 -5.93 -4.39
N VAL A 161 -6.74 -6.69 -4.38
CA VAL A 161 -6.79 -8.15 -4.25
C VAL A 161 -6.12 -8.62 -2.97
N ALA A 162 -6.69 -9.64 -2.35
CA ALA A 162 -6.11 -10.35 -1.22
C ALA A 162 -5.83 -11.79 -1.63
N ARG A 163 -4.59 -12.24 -1.53
CA ARG A 163 -4.15 -13.55 -2.02
C ARG A 163 -3.05 -14.15 -1.15
N GLN A 164 -2.67 -15.37 -1.50
CA GLN A 164 -1.52 -16.07 -0.94
C GLN A 164 -0.49 -16.29 -2.04
N ASN A 165 0.79 -16.09 -1.71
CA ASN A 165 1.88 -16.44 -2.62
C ASN A 165 1.84 -17.96 -2.88
N PRO A 166 2.13 -18.38 -4.10
CA PRO A 166 2.26 -19.80 -4.42
C PRO A 166 3.40 -20.49 -3.65
#